data_7ef89cedaeececfd022515a6585db5d0
#
_entry.id   7ef89cedaeececfd022515a6585db5d0
#
_cell.length_a   1.000
_cell.length_b   1.000
_cell.length_c   1.000
_cell.angle_alpha   90.00
_cell.angle_beta   90.00
_cell.angle_gamma   90.00
#
_symmetry.space_group_name_H-M   'P 1'
#
loop_
_entity.id
_entity.type
_entity.pdbx_description
1 polymer ?
#
loop_
_entity_poly.entity_id
_entity_poly.type
_entity_poly.pdbx_seq_one_letter_code
_entity_poly.pdbx_strand_id
1 'polypeptide(L)'
;MINYTKNNLKKLESILEELDFKIRYEKGNFNSGFCVVENSKVIVINKFYDTQGRILTIIDILSQRSNDTSTLSPPSLKLYQTLFPENEQEKTAES
;
A
#
# COMPACT_ATOMS: atom_id res chain seq x y z
N MET A 1 -7.54 12.96 -4.10
CA MET A 1 -7.69 11.87 -3.14
C MET A 1 -8.37 10.68 -3.79
N ILE A 2 -8.07 9.48 -3.33
CA ILE A 2 -8.58 8.26 -3.96
C ILE A 2 -10.02 7.96 -3.52
N ASN A 3 -10.83 7.47 -4.44
CA ASN A 3 -12.17 6.97 -4.11
C ASN A 3 -12.06 5.54 -3.57
N TYR A 4 -12.94 5.20 -2.62
CA TYR A 4 -12.91 3.88 -1.98
C TYR A 4 -13.72 2.88 -2.79
N THR A 5 -13.18 2.48 -3.94
CA THR A 5 -13.81 1.54 -4.85
C THR A 5 -13.01 0.25 -4.94
N LYS A 6 -13.67 -0.82 -5.35
CA LYS A 6 -12.99 -2.11 -5.57
C LYS A 6 -11.89 -1.99 -6.63
N ASN A 7 -12.11 -1.17 -7.63
CA ASN A 7 -11.13 -0.95 -8.68
C ASN A 7 -9.86 -0.30 -8.12
N ASN A 8 -10.02 0.70 -7.26
CA ASN A 8 -8.88 1.36 -6.62
C ASN A 8 -8.20 0.44 -5.61
N LEU A 9 -8.96 -0.42 -4.94
CA LEU A 9 -8.35 -1.44 -4.08
C LEU A 9 -7.43 -2.36 -4.88
N LYS A 10 -7.88 -2.82 -6.05
CA LYS A 10 -7.05 -3.64 -6.92
C LYS A 10 -5.79 -2.93 -7.36
N LYS A 11 -5.89 -1.64 -7.66
CA LYS A 11 -4.72 -0.84 -8.04
C LYS A 11 -3.71 -0.75 -6.90
N LEU A 12 -4.19 -0.60 -5.67
CA LEU A 12 -3.32 -0.57 -4.50
C LEU A 12 -2.68 -1.93 -4.25
N GLU A 13 -3.44 -3.01 -4.44
CA GLU A 13 -2.89 -4.35 -4.33
C GLU A 13 -1.78 -4.58 -5.36
N SER A 14 -1.95 -4.06 -6.57
CA SER A 14 -0.92 -4.13 -7.60
C SER A 14 0.34 -3.37 -7.18
N ILE A 15 0.18 -2.19 -6.58
CA ILE A 15 1.33 -1.44 -6.04
C ILE A 15 2.08 -2.29 -5.02
N LEU A 16 1.36 -2.92 -4.11
CA LEU A 16 1.98 -3.77 -3.09
C LEU A 16 2.75 -4.93 -3.71
N GLU A 17 2.18 -5.58 -4.71
CA GLU A 17 2.85 -6.67 -5.40
C GLU A 17 4.12 -6.19 -6.10
N GLU A 18 4.07 -5.03 -6.74
CA GLU A 18 5.21 -4.45 -7.43
C GLU A 18 6.31 -4.02 -6.47
N LEU A 19 5.95 -3.70 -5.22
CA LEU A 19 6.90 -3.39 -4.16
C LEU A 19 7.36 -4.65 -3.41
N ASP A 20 6.99 -5.81 -3.90
CA ASP A 20 7.38 -7.11 -3.34
C ASP A 20 6.76 -7.40 -1.97
N PHE A 21 5.57 -6.88 -1.73
CA PHE A 21 4.78 -7.27 -0.58
C PHE A 21 3.89 -8.46 -0.92
N LYS A 22 3.67 -9.32 0.07
CA LYS A 22 2.66 -10.36 0.00
C LYS A 22 1.45 -9.92 0.79
N ILE A 23 0.26 -10.13 0.24
CA ILE A 23 -0.99 -9.71 0.87
C ILE A 23 -1.75 -10.96 1.30
N ARG A 24 -2.19 -10.97 2.55
CA ARG A 24 -3.01 -12.06 3.08
C ARG A 24 -4.28 -11.46 3.69
N TYR A 25 -5.42 -12.03 3.34
CA TYR A 25 -6.69 -11.68 3.96
C TYR A 25 -7.07 -12.79 4.92
N GLU A 26 -7.15 -12.46 6.19
CA GLU A 26 -7.40 -13.44 7.25
C GLU A 26 -8.58 -13.01 8.10
N LYS A 27 -9.36 -13.99 8.57
CA LYS A 27 -10.46 -13.75 9.49
C LYS A 27 -9.93 -13.79 10.92
N GLY A 28 -10.46 -12.94 11.79
CA GLY A 28 -10.11 -12.98 13.20
C GLY A 28 -10.37 -11.67 13.91
N ASN A 29 -10.14 -11.69 15.22
CA ASN A 29 -10.24 -10.50 16.05
C ASN A 29 -8.88 -9.86 16.19
N PHE A 30 -8.40 -9.26 15.13
CA PHE A 30 -7.10 -8.60 15.10
C PHE A 30 -7.15 -7.38 14.21
N ASN A 31 -6.23 -6.47 14.45
CA ASN A 31 -6.01 -5.34 13.56
C ASN A 31 -5.06 -5.76 12.45
N SER A 32 -5.27 -5.20 11.27
CA SER A 32 -4.38 -5.42 10.14
C SER A 32 -2.99 -4.86 10.43
N GLY A 33 -1.98 -5.45 9.83
CA GLY A 33 -0.62 -5.01 10.08
C GLY A 33 0.37 -5.53 9.08
N PHE A 34 1.59 -5.08 9.26
CA PHE A 34 2.73 -5.47 8.44
C PHE A 34 3.70 -6.30 9.29
N CYS A 35 4.23 -7.36 8.68
CA CYS A 35 5.26 -8.16 9.33
C CYS A 35 6.24 -8.70 8.30
N VAL A 36 7.43 -9.10 8.78
CA VAL A 36 8.44 -9.76 7.97
C VAL A 36 8.54 -11.21 8.41
N VAL A 37 8.30 -12.13 7.48
CA VAL A 37 8.36 -13.57 7.74
C VAL A 37 9.34 -14.18 6.75
N GLU A 38 10.42 -14.76 7.25
CA GLU A 38 11.43 -15.40 6.40
C GLU A 38 11.91 -14.51 5.26
N ASN A 39 12.23 -13.26 5.57
CA ASN A 39 12.67 -12.23 4.61
C ASN A 39 11.59 -11.78 3.62
N SER A 40 10.35 -12.19 3.82
CA SER A 40 9.22 -11.73 3.02
C SER A 40 8.45 -10.66 3.75
N LYS A 41 8.11 -9.57 3.04
CA LYS A 41 7.26 -8.51 3.57
C LYS A 41 5.81 -8.93 3.40
N VAL A 42 5.10 -9.10 4.49
CA VAL A 42 3.71 -9.59 4.47
C VAL A 42 2.79 -8.55 5.09
N ILE A 43 1.72 -8.26 4.39
CA ILE A 43 0.64 -7.42 4.92
C ILE A 43 -0.55 -8.33 5.17
N VAL A 44 -1.02 -8.34 6.41
CA VAL A 44 -2.21 -9.12 6.79
C VAL A 44 -3.36 -8.15 6.98
N ILE A 45 -4.42 -8.33 6.22
CA ILE A 45 -5.59 -7.47 6.28
C ILE A 45 -6.76 -8.31 6.80
N ASN A 46 -7.48 -7.76 7.78
CA ASN A 46 -8.65 -8.44 8.33
C ASN A 46 -9.73 -8.54 7.25
N LYS A 47 -10.15 -9.77 6.97
CA LYS A 47 -11.11 -10.06 5.91
C LYS A 47 -12.47 -9.43 6.17
N PHE A 48 -12.78 -9.10 7.43
CA PHE A 48 -14.03 -8.43 7.78
C PHE A 48 -14.08 -6.95 7.43
N TYR A 49 -12.94 -6.35 7.10
CA TYR A 49 -12.93 -4.95 6.65
C TYR A 49 -13.64 -4.83 5.31
N ASP A 50 -14.39 -3.74 5.15
CA ASP A 50 -14.99 -3.40 3.86
C ASP A 50 -13.92 -2.80 2.93
N THR A 51 -14.33 -2.43 1.72
CA THR A 51 -13.40 -1.87 0.73
C THR A 51 -12.68 -0.64 1.25
N GLN A 52 -13.41 0.28 1.89
CA GLN A 52 -12.80 1.48 2.46
C GLN A 52 -11.78 1.14 3.53
N GLY A 53 -12.11 0.23 4.43
CA GLY A 53 -11.19 -0.17 5.50
C GLY A 53 -9.93 -0.81 4.96
N ARG A 54 -10.05 -1.62 3.92
CA ARG A 54 -8.90 -2.25 3.26
C ARG A 54 -7.99 -1.21 2.60
N ILE A 55 -8.59 -0.26 1.89
CA ILE A 55 -7.84 0.81 1.22
C ILE A 55 -7.10 1.66 2.25
N LEU A 56 -7.79 2.08 3.31
CA LEU A 56 -7.18 2.91 4.33
C LEU A 56 -6.04 2.18 5.04
N THR A 57 -6.19 0.88 5.27
CA THR A 57 -5.14 0.06 5.86
C THR A 57 -3.89 0.04 4.99
N ILE A 58 -4.07 -0.18 3.70
CA ILE A 58 -2.94 -0.24 2.75
C ILE A 58 -2.24 1.12 2.70
N ILE A 59 -3.01 2.20 2.59
CA ILE A 59 -2.43 3.55 2.55
C ILE A 59 -1.65 3.84 3.83
N ASP A 60 -2.21 3.48 4.97
CA ASP A 60 -1.56 3.70 6.26
C ASP A 60 -0.21 2.96 6.35
N ILE A 61 -0.20 1.70 5.95
CA ILE A 61 1.02 0.89 5.97
C ILE A 61 2.07 1.48 5.03
N LEU A 62 1.68 1.85 3.82
CA LEU A 62 2.61 2.45 2.87
C LEU A 62 3.15 3.79 3.35
N SER A 63 2.33 4.59 4.04
CA SER A 63 2.74 5.91 4.53
C SER A 63 3.78 5.83 5.64
N GLN A 64 3.82 4.73 6.37
CA GLN A 64 4.75 4.55 7.49
C GLN A 64 6.11 4.02 7.06
N ARG A 65 6.30 3.79 5.78
CA ARG A 65 7.50 3.15 5.27
C ARG A 65 8.11 3.96 4.13
N SER A 66 9.43 3.85 4.02
CA SER A 66 10.17 4.30 2.85
C SER A 66 10.14 3.18 1.82
N ASN A 67 9.58 3.42 0.65
CA ASN A 67 9.43 2.40 -0.38
C ASN A 67 10.24 2.77 -1.62
N ASP A 68 10.86 1.77 -2.24
CA ASP A 68 11.58 1.95 -3.48
C ASP A 68 10.60 1.92 -4.64
N THR A 69 10.28 3.10 -5.18
CA THR A 69 9.28 3.22 -6.24
C THR A 69 9.84 2.92 -7.64
N SER A 70 11.12 2.59 -7.75
CA SER A 70 11.74 2.30 -9.04
C SER A 70 11.16 1.05 -9.71
N THR A 71 10.55 0.16 -8.93
CA THR A 71 9.96 -1.07 -9.44
C THR A 71 8.51 -0.91 -9.88
N LEU A 72 7.92 0.27 -9.66
CA LEU A 72 6.52 0.51 -10.00
C LEU A 72 6.32 0.73 -11.49
N SER A 73 5.29 0.12 -12.05
CA SER A 73 4.86 0.40 -13.41
C SER A 73 4.35 1.83 -13.51
N PRO A 74 4.31 2.43 -14.72
CA PRO A 74 3.86 3.82 -14.86
C PRO A 74 2.49 4.13 -14.23
N PRO A 75 1.44 3.31 -14.41
CA PRO A 75 0.16 3.59 -13.75
C PRO A 75 0.25 3.51 -12.22
N SER A 76 1.00 2.54 -11.71
CA SER A 76 1.18 2.38 -10.26
C SER A 76 1.96 3.54 -9.67
N LEU A 77 3.01 3.98 -10.35
CA LEU A 77 3.81 5.11 -9.90
C LEU A 77 2.98 6.38 -9.85
N LYS A 78 2.16 6.61 -10.85
CA LYS A 78 1.30 7.79 -10.90
C LYS A 78 0.33 7.81 -9.72
N LEU A 79 -0.30 6.68 -9.42
CA LEU A 79 -1.20 6.57 -8.28
C LEU A 79 -0.44 6.76 -6.96
N TYR A 80 0.73 6.16 -6.83
CA TYR A 80 1.55 6.29 -5.64
C TYR A 80 1.91 7.75 -5.38
N GLN A 81 2.32 8.48 -6.41
CA GLN A 81 2.66 9.89 -6.28
C GLN A 81 1.46 10.74 -5.92
N THR A 82 0.28 10.38 -6.41
CA THR A 82 -0.96 11.08 -6.05
C THR A 82 -1.30 10.88 -4.57
N LEU A 83 -1.09 9.67 -4.05
CA LEU A 83 -1.37 9.36 -2.66
C LEU A 83 -0.33 9.92 -1.69
N PHE A 84 0.92 10.01 -2.13
CA PHE A 84 2.04 10.42 -1.27
C PHE A 84 2.85 11.54 -1.92
N PRO A 85 2.24 12.71 -2.15
CA PRO A 85 2.95 13.82 -2.79
C PRO A 85 4.09 14.38 -1.94
N GLU A 86 4.03 14.20 -0.62
CA GLU A 86 5.06 14.69 0.28
C GLU A 86 6.42 14.02 0.04
N ASN A 87 6.40 12.72 -0.30
CA ASN A 87 7.63 12.00 -0.61
C ASN A 87 8.33 12.58 -1.83
N GLU A 88 7.55 12.95 -2.83
CA GLU A 88 8.09 13.56 -4.05
C GLU A 88 8.61 14.96 -3.78
N GLN A 89 7.90 15.74 -2.96
CA GLN A 89 8.32 17.07 -2.60
C GLN A 89 9.63 17.06 -1.80
N GLU A 90 9.79 16.11 -0.91
CA GLU A 90 11.04 15.95 -0.16
C GLU A 90 12.21 15.70 -1.09
N LYS A 91 12.05 14.82 -2.07
CA LYS A 91 13.09 14.57 -3.07
C LYS A 91 13.46 15.83 -3.84
N THR A 92 12.45 16.58 -4.22
CA THR A 92 12.65 17.82 -4.97
C THR A 92 13.39 18.86 -4.12
N ALA A 93 13.05 18.95 -2.85
CA ALA A 93 13.67 19.91 -1.94
C ALA A 93 15.14 19.60 -1.69
N GLU A 94 15.52 18.34 -1.72
CA GLU A 94 16.90 17.92 -1.50
C GLU A 94 17.77 18.09 -2.75
N SER A 95 17.14 18.10 -3.88
CA SER A 95 17.89 18.27 -5.12
C SER A 95 18.06 19.74 -5.46
#